data_b29aa39c1656fb14f9f6645de6f38a63
#
_entry.id   b29aa39c1656fb14f9f6645de6f38a63
#
_cell.length_a   1.000
_cell.length_b   1.000
_cell.length_c   1.000
_cell.angle_alpha   90.00
_cell.angle_beta   90.00
_cell.angle_gamma   90.00
#
_symmetry.space_group_name_H-M   'P 1'
#
loop_
_entity.id
_entity.type
_entity.pdbx_description
1 polymer ?
#
loop_
_entity_poly.entity_id
_entity_poly.type
_entity_poly.pdbx_seq_one_letter_code
_entity_poly.pdbx_strand_id
1 'polypeptide(L)'
;MRRRGFTLIELLVVIAIIAILAAILFPVFARAREKARQTSCLSNVKQLMLGVMMYAQDYDEVLPIGSNWTTPAGSIVWDQALEPYVKNAQVFICPSEQRKQHARNLGYGWNWREFGYISGGVLTNNYSTPLANITAPAETILLGDNEDAGARDSTTGERYLYRRDNSNPTLLPTKHNGGGNMGLCDGHAKWYTTTDLRKSTTGVAAPWRFAP
;
A
#
# COMPACT_ATOMS: atom_id res chain seq x y z
N MET A 1 -41.22 -21.96 47.32
CA MET A 1 -40.53 -22.13 46.02
C MET A 1 -39.13 -22.64 46.29
N ARG A 2 -38.77 -23.87 45.85
CA ARG A 2 -37.39 -24.41 45.95
C ARG A 2 -36.51 -23.74 44.88
N ARG A 3 -35.55 -22.92 45.30
CA ARG A 3 -34.50 -22.41 44.41
C ARG A 3 -33.56 -23.56 44.07
N ARG A 4 -33.51 -23.99 42.81
CA ARG A 4 -32.52 -24.95 42.34
C ARG A 4 -31.16 -24.23 42.32
N GLY A 5 -30.23 -24.73 43.12
CA GLY A 5 -28.83 -24.24 43.10
C GLY A 5 -28.11 -24.74 41.85
N PHE A 6 -27.23 -23.91 41.33
CA PHE A 6 -26.38 -24.26 40.18
C PHE A 6 -25.22 -25.14 40.66
N THR A 7 -24.96 -26.24 40.00
CA THR A 7 -23.84 -27.10 40.34
C THR A 7 -22.53 -26.61 39.73
N LEU A 8 -21.40 -26.91 40.39
CA LEU A 8 -20.06 -26.52 39.90
C LEU A 8 -19.78 -27.17 38.54
N ILE A 9 -20.24 -28.38 38.30
CA ILE A 9 -20.08 -29.11 37.03
C ILE A 9 -20.86 -28.43 35.90
N GLU A 10 -22.09 -28.00 36.14
CA GLU A 10 -22.87 -27.25 35.13
C GLU A 10 -22.17 -25.96 34.71
N LEU A 11 -21.59 -25.23 35.66
CA LEU A 11 -20.83 -24.04 35.37
C LEU A 11 -19.55 -24.34 34.56
N LEU A 12 -18.82 -25.40 34.97
CA LEU A 12 -17.57 -25.80 34.33
C LEU A 12 -17.77 -26.23 32.87
N VAL A 13 -18.83 -27.01 32.58
CA VAL A 13 -19.15 -27.43 31.22
C VAL A 13 -19.52 -26.26 30.34
N VAL A 14 -20.27 -25.27 30.84
CA VAL A 14 -20.65 -24.10 30.07
C VAL A 14 -19.41 -23.26 29.70
N ILE A 15 -18.51 -22.99 30.66
CA ILE A 15 -17.29 -22.23 30.34
C ILE A 15 -16.36 -23.00 29.40
N ALA A 16 -16.31 -24.34 29.52
CA ALA A 16 -15.52 -25.15 28.58
C ALA A 16 -16.05 -25.06 27.15
N ILE A 17 -17.36 -25.11 26.94
CA ILE A 17 -17.99 -24.96 25.62
C ILE A 17 -17.73 -23.57 25.08
N ILE A 18 -17.90 -22.53 25.89
CA ILE A 18 -17.62 -21.13 25.46
C ILE A 18 -16.16 -20.98 25.08
N ALA A 19 -15.23 -21.55 25.84
CA ALA A 19 -13.81 -21.48 25.54
C ALA A 19 -13.46 -22.16 24.20
N ILE A 20 -14.05 -23.32 23.90
CA ILE A 20 -13.87 -24.03 22.63
C ILE A 20 -14.42 -23.18 21.47
N LEU A 21 -15.63 -22.65 21.60
CA LEU A 21 -16.24 -21.82 20.59
C LEU A 21 -15.42 -20.54 20.34
N ALA A 22 -14.96 -19.88 21.40
CA ALA A 22 -14.13 -18.69 21.31
C ALA A 22 -12.78 -18.98 20.62
N ALA A 23 -12.14 -20.12 20.94
CA ALA A 23 -10.86 -20.51 20.34
C ALA A 23 -10.96 -20.67 18.80
N ILE A 24 -12.10 -21.12 18.29
CA ILE A 24 -12.33 -21.24 16.84
C ILE A 24 -12.75 -19.89 16.24
N LEU A 25 -13.57 -19.11 16.94
CA LEU A 25 -14.16 -17.89 16.43
C LEU A 25 -13.15 -16.73 16.31
N PHE A 26 -12.25 -16.55 17.30
CA PHE A 26 -11.31 -15.43 17.30
C PHE A 26 -10.38 -15.39 16.07
N PRO A 27 -9.72 -16.50 15.66
CA PRO A 27 -8.86 -16.46 14.49
C PRO A 27 -9.63 -16.23 13.18
N VAL A 28 -10.85 -16.75 13.08
CA VAL A 28 -11.71 -16.53 11.90
C VAL A 28 -12.13 -15.05 11.82
N PHE A 29 -12.56 -14.48 12.94
CA PHE A 29 -12.96 -13.08 13.01
C PHE A 29 -11.80 -12.12 12.71
N ALA A 30 -10.60 -12.42 13.21
CA ALA A 30 -9.40 -11.63 12.90
C ALA A 30 -9.10 -11.61 11.40
N ARG A 31 -9.16 -12.75 10.72
CA ARG A 31 -8.98 -12.85 9.26
C ARG A 31 -10.08 -12.11 8.48
N ALA A 32 -11.33 -12.26 8.91
CA ALA A 32 -12.46 -11.57 8.27
C ALA A 32 -12.33 -10.04 8.39
N ARG A 33 -11.94 -9.55 9.58
CA ARG A 33 -11.67 -8.12 9.82
C ARG A 33 -10.56 -7.59 8.91
N GLU A 34 -9.45 -8.36 8.78
CA GLU A 34 -8.36 -7.96 7.91
C GLU A 34 -8.77 -7.97 6.43
N LYS A 35 -9.62 -8.93 6.02
CA LYS A 35 -10.18 -8.93 4.66
C LYS A 35 -11.05 -7.71 4.38
N ALA A 36 -11.84 -7.26 5.35
CA ALA A 36 -12.62 -6.02 5.25
C ALA A 36 -11.68 -4.79 5.09
N ARG A 37 -10.61 -4.71 5.89
CA ARG A 37 -9.60 -3.65 5.76
C ARG A 37 -8.90 -3.69 4.41
N GLN A 38 -8.52 -4.87 3.92
CA GLN A 38 -7.96 -5.06 2.59
C GLN A 38 -8.86 -4.49 1.50
N THR A 39 -10.16 -4.75 1.58
CA THR A 39 -11.14 -4.23 0.61
C THR A 39 -11.23 -2.69 0.67
N SER A 40 -11.20 -2.12 1.87
CA SER A 40 -11.17 -0.66 2.05
C SER A 40 -9.87 -0.06 1.48
N CYS A 41 -8.71 -0.67 1.74
CA CYS A 41 -7.43 -0.24 1.16
C CYS A 41 -7.44 -0.36 -0.37
N LEU A 42 -8.00 -1.43 -0.94
CA LEU A 42 -8.12 -1.58 -2.38
C LEU A 42 -9.00 -0.47 -3.00
N SER A 43 -10.08 -0.10 -2.32
CA SER A 43 -10.91 1.04 -2.72
C SER A 43 -10.14 2.36 -2.68
N ASN A 44 -9.32 2.57 -1.64
CA ASN A 44 -8.46 3.74 -1.54
C ASN A 44 -7.44 3.79 -2.69
N VAL A 45 -6.76 2.68 -2.97
CA VAL A 45 -5.82 2.59 -4.10
C VAL A 45 -6.52 2.92 -5.42
N LYS A 46 -7.74 2.43 -5.65
CA LYS A 46 -8.54 2.79 -6.85
C LYS A 46 -8.81 4.29 -6.94
N GLN A 47 -9.17 4.94 -5.83
CA GLN A 47 -9.40 6.38 -5.80
C GLN A 47 -8.11 7.16 -6.06
N LEU A 48 -6.98 6.72 -5.51
CA LEU A 48 -5.67 7.31 -5.79
C LEU A 48 -5.31 7.17 -7.27
N MET A 49 -5.53 5.99 -7.87
CA MET A 49 -5.28 5.78 -9.30
C MET A 49 -6.18 6.66 -10.18
N LEU A 50 -7.44 6.84 -9.80
CA LEU A 50 -8.31 7.80 -10.50
C LEU A 50 -7.75 9.23 -10.40
N GLY A 51 -7.29 9.64 -9.22
CA GLY A 51 -6.61 10.93 -9.03
C GLY A 51 -5.37 11.08 -9.91
N VAL A 52 -4.57 10.01 -10.06
CA VAL A 52 -3.41 10.00 -10.97
C VAL A 52 -3.83 10.21 -12.42
N MET A 53 -4.88 9.53 -12.88
CA MET A 53 -5.37 9.68 -14.25
C MET A 53 -5.91 11.09 -14.50
N MET A 54 -6.62 11.66 -13.54
CA MET A 54 -7.09 13.06 -13.62
C MET A 54 -5.91 14.04 -13.67
N TYR A 55 -4.90 13.85 -12.82
CA TYR A 55 -3.66 14.64 -12.85
C TYR A 55 -2.99 14.55 -14.23
N ALA A 56 -2.82 13.34 -14.77
CA ALA A 56 -2.18 13.15 -16.06
C ALA A 56 -2.93 13.85 -17.21
N GLN A 57 -4.27 13.88 -17.17
CA GLN A 57 -5.07 14.62 -18.14
C GLN A 57 -4.83 16.13 -18.10
N ASP A 58 -4.59 16.70 -16.93
CA ASP A 58 -4.31 18.13 -16.75
C ASP A 58 -2.83 18.51 -17.04
N TYR A 59 -1.92 17.53 -17.06
CA TYR A 59 -0.47 17.73 -17.19
C TYR A 59 0.13 16.95 -18.38
N ASP A 60 -0.44 17.10 -19.57
CA ASP A 60 0.06 16.55 -20.84
C ASP A 60 0.36 15.04 -20.80
N GLU A 61 -0.50 14.27 -20.12
CA GLU A 61 -0.34 12.82 -19.91
C GLU A 61 0.94 12.42 -19.17
N VAL A 62 1.48 13.32 -18.35
CA VAL A 62 2.68 13.09 -17.55
C VAL A 62 2.31 12.69 -16.13
N LEU A 63 2.99 11.68 -15.59
CA LEU A 63 2.78 11.21 -14.21
C LEU A 63 3.39 12.18 -13.19
N PRO A 64 2.80 12.27 -11.96
CA PRO A 64 3.40 13.04 -10.87
C PRO A 64 4.79 12.52 -10.48
N ILE A 65 5.61 13.41 -9.93
CA ILE A 65 6.94 13.04 -9.40
C ILE A 65 6.77 12.19 -8.14
N GLY A 66 7.40 11.02 -8.12
CA GLY A 66 7.25 10.07 -7.02
C GLY A 66 7.81 10.54 -5.70
N SER A 67 8.94 11.26 -5.75
CA SER A 67 9.66 11.61 -4.55
C SER A 67 10.61 12.79 -4.74
N ASN A 68 10.98 13.35 -3.62
CA ASN A 68 11.95 14.42 -3.54
C ASN A 68 12.87 14.20 -2.33
N TRP A 69 14.06 13.68 -2.55
CA TRP A 69 15.03 13.39 -1.49
C TRP A 69 15.79 14.64 -1.00
N THR A 70 15.95 15.63 -1.85
CA THR A 70 16.56 16.92 -1.50
C THR A 70 15.89 18.00 -2.31
N THR A 71 14.77 18.50 -1.79
CA THR A 71 13.99 19.50 -2.49
C THR A 71 14.71 20.84 -2.56
N PRO A 72 14.74 21.46 -3.73
CA PRO A 72 14.55 22.89 -3.76
C PRO A 72 13.18 23.19 -3.13
N ALA A 73 13.11 24.17 -2.25
CA ALA A 73 11.85 24.61 -1.69
C ALA A 73 10.82 24.78 -2.81
N GLY A 74 9.70 24.02 -2.75
CA GLY A 74 8.62 24.14 -3.72
C GLY A 74 8.36 22.92 -4.64
N SER A 75 9.15 21.84 -4.57
CA SER A 75 8.82 20.65 -5.37
C SER A 75 7.63 19.90 -4.78
N ILE A 76 6.63 19.68 -5.60
CA ILE A 76 5.39 18.96 -5.25
C ILE A 76 5.61 17.47 -5.55
N VAL A 77 5.42 16.61 -4.56
CA VAL A 77 5.50 15.15 -4.68
C VAL A 77 4.13 14.54 -4.92
N TRP A 78 4.09 13.28 -5.35
CA TRP A 78 2.88 12.59 -5.82
C TRP A 78 1.67 12.74 -4.89
N ASP A 79 1.83 12.59 -3.57
CA ASP A 79 0.75 12.72 -2.61
C ASP A 79 0.19 14.14 -2.53
N GLN A 80 1.05 15.15 -2.65
CA GLN A 80 0.65 16.56 -2.71
C GLN A 80 0.05 16.93 -4.07
N ALA A 81 0.59 16.39 -5.15
CA ALA A 81 0.08 16.60 -6.50
C ALA A 81 -1.35 16.03 -6.66
N LEU A 82 -1.68 14.97 -5.92
CA LEU A 82 -3.00 14.36 -5.96
C LEU A 82 -4.04 15.01 -5.02
N GLU A 83 -3.64 15.85 -4.07
CA GLU A 83 -4.58 16.49 -3.13
C GLU A 83 -5.73 17.27 -3.81
N PRO A 84 -5.52 18.00 -4.92
CA PRO A 84 -6.60 18.69 -5.62
C PRO A 84 -7.65 17.73 -6.21
N TYR A 85 -7.23 16.53 -6.59
CA TYR A 85 -8.06 15.49 -7.22
C TYR A 85 -8.68 14.55 -6.19
N VAL A 86 -7.95 14.27 -5.11
CA VAL A 86 -8.39 13.41 -4.01
C VAL A 86 -8.61 14.25 -2.76
N LYS A 87 -9.76 14.90 -2.68
CA LYS A 87 -10.10 15.86 -1.60
C LYS A 87 -10.19 15.24 -0.21
N ASN A 88 -10.30 13.93 -0.10
CA ASN A 88 -10.39 13.21 1.18
C ASN A 88 -9.03 12.67 1.61
N ALA A 89 -8.41 13.29 2.59
CA ALA A 89 -7.12 12.87 3.14
C ALA A 89 -7.11 11.43 3.69
N GLN A 90 -8.26 10.88 4.10
CA GLN A 90 -8.35 9.51 4.60
C GLN A 90 -8.06 8.47 3.50
N VAL A 91 -8.20 8.81 2.24
CA VAL A 91 -7.88 7.93 1.11
C VAL A 91 -6.39 7.61 1.04
N PHE A 92 -5.51 8.47 1.56
CA PHE A 92 -4.07 8.25 1.61
C PHE A 92 -3.63 7.32 2.76
N ILE A 93 -4.55 6.92 3.63
CA ILE A 93 -4.26 6.12 4.83
C ILE A 93 -4.79 4.69 4.64
N CYS A 94 -3.92 3.69 4.79
CA CYS A 94 -4.36 2.30 4.85
C CYS A 94 -4.90 1.97 6.25
N PRO A 95 -6.15 1.45 6.40
CA PRO A 95 -6.72 1.07 7.70
C PRO A 95 -5.94 0.00 8.45
N SER A 96 -5.07 -0.76 7.79
CA SER A 96 -4.19 -1.75 8.40
C SER A 96 -2.83 -1.18 8.78
N GLU A 97 -2.56 0.09 8.45
CA GLU A 97 -1.34 0.76 8.89
C GLU A 97 -1.40 1.07 10.38
N GLN A 98 -0.44 0.55 11.13
CA GLN A 98 -0.39 0.71 12.59
C GLN A 98 0.53 1.86 13.02
N ARG A 99 1.31 2.43 12.11
CA ARG A 99 2.34 3.42 12.44
C ARG A 99 1.84 4.84 12.18
N LYS A 100 1.97 5.66 13.21
CA LYS A 100 1.57 7.08 13.19
C LYS A 100 2.81 8.00 13.19
N GLN A 101 3.94 7.53 12.69
CA GLN A 101 5.22 8.21 12.93
C GLN A 101 5.61 9.26 11.88
N HIS A 102 4.81 9.47 10.85
CA HIS A 102 5.13 10.41 9.78
C HIS A 102 4.17 11.59 9.72
N ALA A 103 4.69 12.72 9.31
CA ALA A 103 3.94 13.98 9.26
C ALA A 103 2.66 13.91 8.40
N ARG A 104 2.55 12.94 7.49
CA ARG A 104 1.39 12.75 6.60
C ARG A 104 0.71 11.38 6.72
N ASN A 105 1.23 10.45 7.52
CA ASN A 105 0.65 9.12 7.78
C ASN A 105 0.24 8.34 6.50
N LEU A 106 1.06 8.37 5.46
CA LEU A 106 0.75 7.71 4.20
C LEU A 106 0.80 6.20 4.36
N GLY A 107 -0.27 5.51 3.96
CA GLY A 107 -0.35 4.05 3.94
C GLY A 107 0.10 3.41 2.63
N TYR A 108 0.41 4.23 1.63
CA TYR A 108 0.75 3.82 0.27
C TYR A 108 2.05 4.48 -0.18
N GLY A 109 2.83 3.74 -0.98
CA GLY A 109 4.06 4.21 -1.57
C GLY A 109 3.98 4.32 -3.09
N TRP A 110 4.81 5.19 -3.65
CA TRP A 110 4.99 5.38 -5.08
C TRP A 110 6.18 4.59 -5.60
N ASN A 111 6.09 4.03 -6.77
CA ASN A 111 7.20 3.34 -7.44
C ASN A 111 8.22 4.38 -7.99
N TRP A 112 8.97 4.96 -7.10
CA TRP A 112 9.90 6.06 -7.37
C TRP A 112 11.05 5.70 -8.30
N ARG A 113 11.45 4.45 -8.32
CA ARG A 113 12.56 4.00 -9.17
C ARG A 113 12.25 4.03 -10.65
N GLU A 114 11.02 3.68 -10.98
CA GLU A 114 10.58 3.63 -12.37
C GLU A 114 10.08 5.01 -12.84
N PHE A 115 9.45 5.76 -11.94
CA PHE A 115 8.74 7.01 -12.26
C PHE A 115 9.41 8.25 -11.67
N GLY A 116 10.69 8.14 -11.35
CA GLY A 116 11.55 9.27 -11.06
C GLY A 116 11.54 9.78 -9.63
N TYR A 117 12.66 10.35 -9.27
CA TYR A 117 12.87 11.06 -8.02
C TYR A 117 13.91 12.18 -8.22
N ILE A 118 13.91 13.16 -7.32
CA ILE A 118 14.91 14.21 -7.30
C ILE A 118 15.95 13.88 -6.22
N SER A 119 17.23 13.87 -6.56
CA SER A 119 18.33 13.71 -5.62
C SER A 119 19.38 14.80 -5.82
N GLY A 120 19.76 15.49 -4.75
CA GLY A 120 20.76 16.56 -4.83
C GLY A 120 20.36 17.74 -5.73
N GLY A 121 19.08 18.01 -5.91
CA GLY A 121 18.60 19.03 -6.85
C GLY A 121 18.68 18.62 -8.31
N VAL A 122 19.16 17.41 -8.59
CA VAL A 122 19.23 16.82 -9.93
C VAL A 122 18.13 15.78 -10.06
N LEU A 123 17.43 15.85 -11.17
CA LEU A 123 16.39 14.91 -11.52
C LEU A 123 17.06 13.61 -11.98
N THR A 124 16.79 12.55 -11.25
CA THR A 124 17.34 11.22 -11.53
C THR A 124 16.22 10.27 -11.95
N ASN A 125 16.50 9.45 -12.97
CA ASN A 125 15.60 8.43 -13.52
C ASN A 125 14.20 8.92 -13.91
N ASN A 126 14.01 9.25 -15.19
CA ASN A 126 12.71 9.42 -15.88
C ASN A 126 11.58 10.14 -15.09
N TYR A 127 11.91 11.24 -14.41
CA TYR A 127 10.85 12.09 -13.89
C TYR A 127 10.05 12.66 -15.07
N SER A 128 8.79 12.94 -14.80
CA SER A 128 7.87 13.34 -15.86
C SER A 128 7.74 12.25 -16.93
N THR A 129 7.41 11.02 -16.49
CA THR A 129 7.18 9.92 -17.44
C THR A 129 5.83 10.11 -18.12
N PRO A 130 5.80 10.37 -19.44
CA PRO A 130 4.56 10.34 -20.19
C PRO A 130 3.94 8.94 -20.15
N LEU A 131 2.64 8.83 -20.03
CA LEU A 131 1.91 7.56 -20.07
C LEU A 131 2.20 6.78 -21.34
N ALA A 132 2.40 7.47 -22.47
CA ALA A 132 2.75 6.88 -23.77
C ALA A 132 4.08 6.11 -23.76
N ASN A 133 5.00 6.41 -22.84
CA ASN A 133 6.29 5.72 -22.73
C ASN A 133 6.20 4.41 -21.93
N ILE A 134 5.05 4.10 -21.33
CA ILE A 134 4.84 2.90 -20.54
C ILE A 134 4.37 1.78 -21.46
N THR A 135 5.25 0.84 -21.78
CA THR A 135 4.98 -0.20 -22.79
C THR A 135 3.95 -1.25 -22.34
N ALA A 136 3.73 -1.42 -21.03
CA ALA A 136 2.77 -2.38 -20.48
C ALA A 136 2.06 -1.78 -19.25
N PRO A 137 1.17 -0.78 -19.43
CA PRO A 137 0.58 -0.07 -18.31
C PRO A 137 -0.27 -0.94 -17.40
N ALA A 138 -0.94 -1.96 -17.93
CA ALA A 138 -1.76 -2.91 -17.17
C ALA A 138 -0.93 -3.91 -16.32
N GLU A 139 0.38 -3.95 -16.50
CA GLU A 139 1.29 -4.84 -15.78
C GLU A 139 2.31 -4.06 -14.92
N THR A 140 2.40 -2.76 -15.12
CA THR A 140 3.38 -1.91 -14.45
C THR A 140 2.79 -1.29 -13.20
N ILE A 141 3.37 -1.61 -12.03
CA ILE A 141 2.96 -1.07 -10.75
C ILE A 141 3.39 0.39 -10.64
N LEU A 142 2.45 1.26 -10.30
CA LEU A 142 2.68 2.68 -10.08
C LEU A 142 2.73 3.05 -8.60
N LEU A 143 1.73 2.63 -7.84
CA LEU A 143 1.66 2.84 -6.39
C LEU A 143 1.01 1.64 -5.70
N GLY A 144 1.13 1.55 -4.39
CA GLY A 144 0.45 0.49 -3.64
C GLY A 144 0.78 0.48 -2.16
N ASP A 145 0.24 -0.53 -1.47
CA ASP A 145 0.60 -0.78 -0.08
C ASP A 145 2.12 -0.92 0.06
N ASN A 146 2.70 -0.20 0.98
CA ASN A 146 4.11 -0.34 1.32
C ASN A 146 4.29 -1.05 2.66
N GLU A 147 5.40 -1.76 2.81
CA GLU A 147 5.87 -2.26 4.08
C GLU A 147 6.93 -1.28 4.57
N ASP A 148 6.71 -0.72 5.74
CA ASP A 148 7.75 0.07 6.35
C ASP A 148 8.83 -0.86 6.90
N ALA A 149 9.98 -0.83 6.30
CA ALA A 149 11.16 -1.54 6.76
C ALA A 149 11.85 -0.81 7.90
N GLY A 150 11.13 -0.50 8.93
CA GLY A 150 11.71 0.02 10.16
C GLY A 150 12.78 1.12 9.94
N ALA A 151 12.40 2.36 10.09
CA ALA A 151 13.31 3.45 10.41
C ALA A 151 14.48 3.70 9.44
N ARG A 152 14.21 3.90 8.17
CA ARG A 152 15.25 4.45 7.29
C ARG A 152 15.13 5.94 7.02
N ASP A 153 14.36 6.61 7.62
CA ASP A 153 14.28 8.06 7.71
C ASP A 153 12.88 8.44 8.19
N SER A 154 12.82 8.96 9.38
CA SER A 154 11.59 9.46 10.00
C SER A 154 10.96 10.64 9.25
N THR A 155 11.63 11.16 8.23
CA THR A 155 11.21 12.34 7.49
C THR A 155 10.72 12.05 6.07
N THR A 156 11.12 10.93 5.44
CA THR A 156 10.86 10.67 4.02
C THR A 156 10.38 9.25 3.67
N GLY A 157 10.48 8.29 4.61
CA GLY A 157 10.48 6.85 4.32
C GLY A 157 9.21 6.24 3.75
N GLU A 158 8.04 6.85 3.90
CA GLU A 158 6.77 6.18 3.63
C GLU A 158 6.17 6.44 2.26
N ARG A 159 6.75 7.34 1.51
CA ARG A 159 6.25 7.73 0.18
C ARG A 159 6.64 6.76 -0.92
N TYR A 160 7.46 5.73 -0.60
CA TYR A 160 8.10 4.88 -1.58
C TYR A 160 7.57 3.46 -1.54
N LEU A 161 7.38 2.91 -2.71
CA LEU A 161 7.22 1.50 -2.92
C LEU A 161 8.57 0.92 -3.33
N TYR A 162 9.10 0.00 -2.52
CA TYR A 162 10.40 -0.60 -2.77
C TYR A 162 10.27 -1.90 -3.55
N ARG A 163 11.13 -2.05 -4.53
CA ARG A 163 11.31 -3.25 -5.32
C ARG A 163 12.38 -4.18 -4.70
N ARG A 164 12.25 -5.48 -4.94
CA ARG A 164 13.10 -6.52 -4.35
C ARG A 164 14.59 -6.40 -4.67
N ASP A 165 14.97 -5.87 -5.83
CA ASP A 165 16.36 -5.78 -6.31
C ASP A 165 17.24 -4.83 -5.50
N ASN A 166 16.65 -4.10 -4.57
CA ASN A 166 17.33 -3.13 -3.74
C ASN A 166 17.90 -3.67 -2.46
N SER A 167 18.52 -4.83 -2.48
CA SER A 167 19.21 -5.38 -1.32
C SER A 167 18.35 -5.53 -0.04
N ASN A 168 17.04 -5.28 -0.10
CA ASN A 168 16.15 -5.43 1.05
C ASN A 168 14.82 -6.11 0.70
N PRO A 169 14.80 -7.46 0.69
CA PRO A 169 13.60 -8.25 0.36
C PRO A 169 12.48 -8.14 1.39
N THR A 170 12.71 -7.46 2.51
CA THR A 170 11.73 -7.31 3.60
C THR A 170 10.73 -6.18 3.37
N LEU A 171 10.87 -5.42 2.28
CA LEU A 171 10.05 -4.23 2.01
C LEU A 171 8.79 -4.49 1.17
N LEU A 172 8.51 -5.75 0.83
CA LEU A 172 7.28 -6.09 0.12
C LEU A 172 6.11 -6.17 1.09
N PRO A 173 4.93 -5.64 0.72
CA PRO A 173 3.79 -5.60 1.63
C PRO A 173 3.32 -6.99 2.03
N THR A 174 3.04 -7.15 3.32
CA THR A 174 2.49 -8.38 3.91
C THR A 174 1.19 -8.11 4.70
N LYS A 175 0.78 -6.85 4.80
CA LYS A 175 -0.30 -6.37 5.68
C LYS A 175 -1.63 -7.06 5.43
N HIS A 176 -2.01 -7.27 4.18
CA HIS A 176 -3.31 -7.77 3.79
C HIS A 176 -3.29 -9.27 3.52
N ASN A 177 -3.21 -10.08 4.59
CA ASN A 177 -3.17 -11.53 4.50
C ASN A 177 -2.00 -12.06 3.64
N GLY A 178 -0.81 -11.48 3.81
CA GLY A 178 0.40 -11.89 3.12
C GLY A 178 0.55 -11.31 1.71
N GLY A 179 0.05 -10.10 1.49
CA GLY A 179 0.18 -9.38 0.22
C GLY A 179 -0.13 -7.90 0.34
N GLY A 180 -0.31 -7.23 -0.79
CA GLY A 180 -0.65 -5.81 -0.88
C GLY A 180 -1.53 -5.46 -2.07
N ASN A 181 -2.24 -4.36 -1.95
CA ASN A 181 -3.04 -3.77 -3.02
C ASN A 181 -2.14 -2.86 -3.86
N MET A 182 -2.10 -3.08 -5.16
CA MET A 182 -1.29 -2.33 -6.12
C MET A 182 -2.17 -1.62 -7.12
N GLY A 183 -1.85 -0.38 -7.43
CA GLY A 183 -2.38 0.40 -8.53
C GLY A 183 -1.43 0.31 -9.72
N LEU A 184 -1.98 0.12 -10.91
CA LEU A 184 -1.27 -0.10 -12.15
C LEU A 184 -1.37 1.12 -13.06
N CYS A 185 -0.42 1.31 -13.94
CA CYS A 185 -0.32 2.52 -14.77
C CYS A 185 -1.50 2.75 -15.72
N ASP A 186 -2.35 1.75 -15.94
CA ASP A 186 -3.61 1.88 -16.70
C ASP A 186 -4.80 2.35 -15.85
N GLY A 187 -4.58 2.61 -14.55
CA GLY A 187 -5.61 3.12 -13.62
C GLY A 187 -6.35 2.06 -12.81
N HIS A 188 -6.17 0.77 -13.10
CA HIS A 188 -6.83 -0.23 -12.27
C HIS A 188 -6.01 -0.61 -11.01
N ALA A 189 -6.67 -1.23 -10.04
CA ALA A 189 -6.04 -1.68 -8.80
C ALA A 189 -6.40 -3.14 -8.51
N LYS A 190 -5.40 -3.90 -8.03
CA LYS A 190 -5.54 -5.33 -7.73
C LYS A 190 -4.69 -5.71 -6.53
N TRP A 191 -5.15 -6.70 -5.77
CA TRP A 191 -4.38 -7.32 -4.71
C TRP A 191 -3.47 -8.41 -5.26
N TYR A 192 -2.23 -8.44 -4.77
CA TYR A 192 -1.22 -9.43 -5.13
C TYR A 192 -0.61 -10.05 -3.89
N THR A 193 -0.27 -11.33 -3.94
CA THR A 193 0.48 -11.96 -2.88
C THR A 193 1.91 -11.41 -2.85
N THR A 194 2.56 -11.44 -1.67
CA THR A 194 3.99 -11.11 -1.56
C THR A 194 4.85 -12.01 -2.46
N THR A 195 4.42 -13.25 -2.68
CA THR A 195 5.10 -14.19 -3.57
C THR A 195 5.03 -13.76 -5.03
N ASP A 196 3.87 -13.28 -5.49
CA ASP A 196 3.72 -12.76 -6.86
C ASP A 196 4.53 -11.47 -7.05
N LEU A 197 4.49 -10.57 -6.06
CA LEU A 197 5.31 -9.36 -6.07
C LEU A 197 6.82 -9.66 -6.10
N ARG A 198 7.25 -10.79 -5.52
CA ARG A 198 8.64 -11.25 -5.59
C ARG A 198 9.04 -11.80 -6.96
N LYS A 199 8.12 -12.41 -7.68
CA LYS A 199 8.39 -12.99 -9.01
C LYS A 199 8.45 -11.93 -10.09
N SER A 200 7.85 -10.78 -9.87
CA SER A 200 7.82 -9.71 -10.83
C SER A 200 9.23 -9.17 -11.08
N THR A 201 9.76 -9.49 -12.23
CA THR A 201 11.01 -9.05 -12.87
C THR A 201 12.34 -9.19 -12.12
N THR A 202 13.29 -9.84 -12.79
CA THR A 202 14.63 -10.17 -12.30
C THR A 202 15.74 -9.26 -12.84
N GLY A 203 15.43 -8.16 -13.56
CA GLY A 203 16.43 -7.28 -14.17
C GLY A 203 16.50 -5.89 -13.53
N VAL A 204 17.71 -5.40 -13.30
CA VAL A 204 17.99 -4.05 -12.77
C VAL A 204 17.48 -2.93 -13.69
N ALA A 205 17.19 -3.24 -14.95
CA ALA A 205 16.75 -2.30 -15.99
C ALA A 205 15.28 -2.51 -16.43
N ALA A 206 14.56 -3.46 -15.85
CA ALA A 206 13.19 -3.72 -16.25
C ALA A 206 12.21 -3.06 -15.27
N PRO A 207 11.13 -2.39 -15.74
CA PRO A 207 10.10 -1.84 -14.89
C PRO A 207 9.46 -2.93 -14.04
N TRP A 208 8.95 -2.59 -12.86
CA TRP A 208 8.27 -3.56 -12.00
C TRP A 208 6.96 -4.01 -12.64
N ARG A 209 7.05 -5.10 -13.37
CA ARG A 209 5.95 -5.72 -14.11
C ARG A 209 5.66 -7.10 -13.57
N PHE A 210 4.42 -7.53 -13.71
CA PHE A 210 4.10 -8.95 -13.61
C PHE A 210 4.58 -9.62 -14.91
N ALA A 211 5.31 -10.74 -14.77
CA ALA A 211 5.59 -11.58 -15.92
C ALA A 211 4.25 -12.11 -16.47
N PRO A 212 4.09 -12.18 -17.80
CA PRO A 212 2.89 -12.74 -18.42
C PRO A 212 2.69 -14.20 -18.04
#